data_7b8747b5dd03193ea788966b7f87f1f7
#
_entry.id   7b8747b5dd03193ea788966b7f87f1f7
#
_cell.length_a   1.000
_cell.length_b   1.000
_cell.length_c   1.000
_cell.angle_alpha   90.00
_cell.angle_beta   90.00
_cell.angle_gamma   90.00
#
_symmetry.space_group_name_H-M   'P 1'
#
loop_
_entity.id
_entity.type
_entity.pdbx_description
1 polymer ?
#
loop_
_entity_poly.entity_id
_entity_poly.type
_entity_poly.pdbx_seq_one_letter_code
_entity_poly.pdbx_strand_id
1 'polypeptide(L)'
;MAIHVVQSGDTLGQIAADYGVSVAHIIFDNGLDPGETLVIGQALLITIPIETYTVQWGDTLYAIAVQTGVTVIRLIQNNPELAIEQDLSPGQRLVIRFEGQGSDALSVGGYAYPYIGREVLRRALPFLTYLNIFSYGFTETGQLTALDDEELIRQAYEFQVAPVLVFSGIGSGNFEVS
;
A
#
# COMPACT_ATOMS: atom_id res chain seq x y z
N MET A 1 -11.69 -2.89 16.36
CA MET A 1 -12.26 -3.39 15.08
C MET A 1 -13.76 -3.50 15.22
N ALA A 2 -14.54 -2.99 14.27
CA ALA A 2 -15.99 -3.07 14.22
C ALA A 2 -16.45 -3.51 12.82
N ILE A 3 -17.66 -4.06 12.74
CA ILE A 3 -18.33 -4.31 11.46
C ILE A 3 -19.52 -3.36 11.40
N HIS A 4 -19.55 -2.52 10.35
CA HIS A 4 -20.66 -1.64 10.05
C HIS A 4 -21.50 -2.26 8.95
N VAL A 5 -22.81 -2.36 9.14
CA VAL A 5 -23.74 -2.82 8.11
C VAL A 5 -24.43 -1.60 7.52
N VAL A 6 -24.19 -1.35 6.24
CA VAL A 6 -24.69 -0.18 5.49
C VAL A 6 -26.20 -0.08 5.57
N GLN A 7 -26.69 1.08 5.95
CA GLN A 7 -28.11 1.42 6.05
C GLN A 7 -28.54 2.43 4.98
N SER A 8 -29.83 2.63 4.82
CA SER A 8 -30.34 3.64 3.90
C SER A 8 -29.91 5.04 4.32
N GLY A 9 -29.24 5.75 3.44
CA GLY A 9 -28.71 7.10 3.66
C GLY A 9 -27.26 7.17 4.11
N ASP A 10 -26.60 6.02 4.38
CA ASP A 10 -25.20 5.98 4.73
C ASP A 10 -24.32 6.42 3.55
N THR A 11 -23.26 7.14 3.89
CA THR A 11 -22.16 7.48 2.98
C THR A 11 -20.84 7.11 3.63
N LEU A 12 -19.80 6.81 2.83
CA LEU A 12 -18.46 6.54 3.34
C LEU A 12 -17.95 7.70 4.23
N GLY A 13 -18.27 8.95 3.85
CA GLY A 13 -17.88 10.13 4.63
C GLY A 13 -18.52 10.18 6.01
N GLN A 14 -19.82 9.85 6.11
CA GLN A 14 -20.52 9.82 7.40
C GLN A 14 -20.01 8.68 8.27
N ILE A 15 -19.88 7.47 7.70
CA ILE A 15 -19.34 6.30 8.41
C ILE A 15 -17.92 6.59 8.93
N ALA A 16 -17.07 7.16 8.08
CA ALA A 16 -15.70 7.55 8.46
C ALA A 16 -15.68 8.54 9.64
N ALA A 17 -16.56 9.54 9.61
CA ALA A 17 -16.69 10.52 10.71
C ALA A 17 -17.18 9.87 12.02
N ASP A 18 -18.16 8.99 11.95
CA ASP A 18 -18.76 8.31 13.10
C ASP A 18 -17.76 7.40 13.83
N TYR A 19 -16.87 6.74 13.06
CA TYR A 19 -15.83 5.88 13.63
C TYR A 19 -14.48 6.57 13.83
N GLY A 20 -14.32 7.82 13.39
CA GLY A 20 -13.09 8.58 13.54
C GLY A 20 -11.92 8.06 12.70
N VAL A 21 -12.21 7.51 11.52
CA VAL A 21 -11.24 7.01 10.53
C VAL A 21 -11.32 7.83 9.25
N SER A 22 -10.35 7.67 8.33
CA SER A 22 -10.45 8.29 7.00
C SER A 22 -11.30 7.44 6.05
N VAL A 23 -11.92 8.09 5.06
CA VAL A 23 -12.62 7.39 3.96
C VAL A 23 -11.66 6.49 3.21
N ALA A 24 -10.42 6.94 2.98
CA ALA A 24 -9.38 6.16 2.30
C ALA A 24 -9.09 4.85 3.05
N HIS A 25 -9.13 4.90 4.38
CA HIS A 25 -8.92 3.73 5.22
C HIS A 25 -10.06 2.70 5.07
N ILE A 26 -11.32 3.16 5.07
CA ILE A 26 -12.47 2.27 4.85
C ILE A 26 -12.40 1.64 3.45
N ILE A 27 -12.09 2.43 2.43
CA ILE A 27 -11.91 1.95 1.04
C ILE A 27 -10.84 0.87 0.98
N PHE A 28 -9.68 1.14 1.59
CA PHE A 28 -8.53 0.23 1.57
C PHE A 28 -8.83 -1.09 2.30
N ASP A 29 -9.36 -1.03 3.52
CA ASP A 29 -9.64 -2.22 4.35
C ASP A 29 -10.71 -3.14 3.75
N ASN A 30 -11.61 -2.59 2.93
CA ASN A 30 -12.70 -3.32 2.32
C ASN A 30 -12.53 -3.60 0.82
N GLY A 31 -11.40 -3.18 0.22
CA GLY A 31 -11.14 -3.38 -1.20
C GLY A 31 -12.17 -2.69 -2.12
N LEU A 32 -12.71 -1.54 -1.69
CA LEU A 32 -13.70 -0.77 -2.47
C LEU A 32 -13.01 0.05 -3.55
N ASP A 33 -13.71 0.27 -4.67
CA ASP A 33 -13.26 1.23 -5.66
C ASP A 33 -13.60 2.68 -5.22
N PRO A 34 -12.70 3.66 -5.45
CA PRO A 34 -13.00 5.07 -5.19
C PRO A 34 -14.24 5.52 -6.00
N GLY A 35 -15.30 5.95 -5.30
CA GLY A 35 -16.55 6.36 -5.91
C GLY A 35 -17.59 5.24 -6.07
N GLU A 36 -17.29 4.03 -5.60
CA GLU A 36 -18.27 2.95 -5.53
C GLU A 36 -19.45 3.33 -4.63
N THR A 37 -20.67 2.99 -5.08
CA THR A 37 -21.88 3.23 -4.30
C THR A 37 -22.07 2.11 -3.29
N LEU A 38 -22.24 2.45 -2.02
CA LEU A 38 -22.53 1.49 -0.97
C LEU A 38 -23.87 0.81 -1.20
N VAL A 39 -23.92 -0.48 -0.96
CA VAL A 39 -25.15 -1.29 -1.06
C VAL A 39 -25.74 -1.48 0.33
N ILE A 40 -27.05 -1.21 0.49
CA ILE A 40 -27.76 -1.44 1.76
C ILE A 40 -27.61 -2.91 2.15
N GLY A 41 -27.17 -3.16 3.40
CA GLY A 41 -26.87 -4.51 3.91
C GLY A 41 -25.41 -4.95 3.67
N GLN A 42 -24.59 -4.18 2.93
CA GLN A 42 -23.17 -4.45 2.78
C GLN A 42 -22.46 -4.33 4.15
N ALA A 43 -21.64 -5.33 4.47
CA ALA A 43 -20.82 -5.30 5.69
C ALA A 43 -19.47 -4.64 5.38
N LEU A 44 -19.12 -3.63 6.15
CA LEU A 44 -17.84 -2.94 6.08
C LEU A 44 -17.02 -3.24 7.34
N LEU A 45 -15.76 -3.64 7.13
CA LEU A 45 -14.78 -3.74 8.19
C LEU A 45 -14.29 -2.34 8.54
N ILE A 46 -14.40 -1.96 9.81
CA ILE A 46 -13.88 -0.68 10.32
C ILE A 46 -12.79 -0.96 11.35
N THR A 47 -11.57 -0.60 11.01
CA THR A 47 -10.42 -0.72 11.90
C THR A 47 -10.28 0.55 12.73
N ILE A 48 -10.57 0.47 14.03
CA ILE A 48 -10.60 1.64 14.92
C ILE A 48 -9.19 1.93 15.43
N PRO A 49 -8.65 3.13 15.22
CA PRO A 49 -7.34 3.49 15.73
C PRO A 49 -7.36 3.66 17.26
N ILE A 50 -6.26 3.26 17.91
CA ILE A 50 -6.02 3.50 19.33
C ILE A 50 -5.17 4.75 19.57
N GLU A 51 -4.44 5.19 18.55
CA GLU A 51 -3.60 6.38 18.62
C GLU A 51 -3.66 7.14 17.30
N THR A 52 -3.89 8.45 17.35
CA THR A 52 -3.92 9.33 16.19
C THR A 52 -3.12 10.60 16.47
N TYR A 53 -2.63 11.24 15.40
CA TYR A 53 -1.91 12.50 15.44
C TYR A 53 -2.57 13.50 14.51
N THR A 54 -2.68 14.76 14.94
CA THR A 54 -3.15 15.85 14.07
C THR A 54 -1.95 16.64 13.58
N VAL A 55 -1.76 16.64 12.26
CA VAL A 55 -0.64 17.31 11.59
C VAL A 55 -0.63 18.80 11.91
N GLN A 56 0.53 19.32 12.26
CA GLN A 56 0.78 20.72 12.55
C GLN A 56 1.58 21.37 11.42
N TRP A 57 1.62 22.69 11.42
CA TRP A 57 2.39 23.44 10.44
C TRP A 57 3.88 23.12 10.56
N GLY A 58 4.50 22.74 9.45
CA GLY A 58 5.93 22.39 9.40
C GLY A 58 6.26 20.93 9.73
N ASP A 59 5.25 20.11 10.03
CA ASP A 59 5.45 18.67 10.24
C ASP A 59 5.91 17.98 8.96
N THR A 60 6.73 16.93 9.16
CA THR A 60 7.10 15.97 8.12
C THR A 60 6.77 14.57 8.58
N LEU A 61 6.54 13.63 7.65
CA LEU A 61 6.32 12.22 7.99
C LEU A 61 7.42 11.67 8.89
N TYR A 62 8.67 12.05 8.64
CA TYR A 62 9.80 11.62 9.45
C TYR A 62 9.72 12.18 10.88
N ALA A 63 9.41 13.47 11.04
CA ALA A 63 9.31 14.09 12.36
C ALA A 63 8.18 13.45 13.18
N ILE A 64 7.01 13.24 12.56
CA ILE A 64 5.86 12.59 13.22
C ILE A 64 6.21 11.14 13.60
N ALA A 65 6.86 10.39 12.71
CA ALA A 65 7.26 9.01 12.97
C ALA A 65 8.21 8.91 14.18
N VAL A 66 9.23 9.79 14.24
CA VAL A 66 10.16 9.88 15.38
C VAL A 66 9.43 10.25 16.67
N GLN A 67 8.56 11.26 16.63
CA GLN A 67 7.82 11.76 17.80
C GLN A 67 6.87 10.70 18.37
N THR A 68 6.22 9.91 17.50
CA THR A 68 5.23 8.91 17.89
C THR A 68 5.81 7.50 18.07
N GLY A 69 7.12 7.34 17.82
CA GLY A 69 7.84 6.07 17.99
C GLY A 69 7.40 4.96 17.04
N VAL A 70 7.00 5.34 15.82
CA VAL A 70 6.72 4.40 14.73
C VAL A 70 7.69 4.63 13.58
N THR A 71 7.76 3.70 12.61
CA THR A 71 8.53 3.93 11.38
C THR A 71 7.70 4.72 10.37
N VAL A 72 8.36 5.44 9.43
CA VAL A 72 7.66 6.12 8.32
C VAL A 72 6.83 5.13 7.50
N ILE A 73 7.37 3.92 7.26
CA ILE A 73 6.63 2.86 6.54
C ILE A 73 5.37 2.46 7.31
N ARG A 74 5.44 2.30 8.64
CA ARG A 74 4.26 2.00 9.46
C ARG A 74 3.24 3.13 9.40
N LEU A 75 3.69 4.36 9.41
CA LEU A 75 2.81 5.53 9.28
C LEU A 75 2.08 5.53 7.93
N ILE A 76 2.79 5.20 6.83
CA ILE A 76 2.19 5.05 5.49
C ILE A 76 1.22 3.86 5.44
N GLN A 77 1.59 2.71 6.03
CA GLN A 77 0.71 1.53 6.09
C GLN A 77 -0.62 1.84 6.80
N ASN A 78 -0.55 2.63 7.87
CA ASN A 78 -1.73 3.01 8.65
C ASN A 78 -2.54 4.16 8.00
N ASN A 79 -2.01 4.81 6.95
CA ASN A 79 -2.63 5.93 6.25
C ASN A 79 -2.42 5.74 4.74
N PRO A 80 -3.24 4.90 4.07
CA PRO A 80 -3.02 4.49 2.67
C PRO A 80 -2.92 5.65 1.68
N GLU A 81 -3.55 6.78 1.96
CA GLU A 81 -3.47 8.00 1.17
C GLU A 81 -2.04 8.53 1.03
N LEU A 82 -1.20 8.34 2.05
CA LEU A 82 0.19 8.79 2.06
C LEU A 82 1.11 7.98 1.14
N ALA A 83 0.67 6.82 0.68
CA ALA A 83 1.42 6.03 -0.30
C ALA A 83 1.51 6.72 -1.67
N ILE A 84 0.54 7.58 -1.99
CA ILE A 84 0.44 8.31 -3.26
C ILE A 84 0.87 9.76 -3.07
N GLU A 85 0.27 10.43 -2.09
CA GLU A 85 0.51 11.84 -1.79
C GLU A 85 1.17 11.93 -0.42
N GLN A 86 2.48 12.21 -0.39
CA GLN A 86 3.23 12.35 0.86
C GLN A 86 3.15 13.76 1.45
N ASP A 87 2.41 14.66 0.81
CA ASP A 87 2.21 16.02 1.29
C ASP A 87 1.23 16.03 2.45
N LEU A 88 1.69 16.57 3.59
CA LEU A 88 0.90 16.70 4.80
C LEU A 88 0.20 18.05 4.83
N SER A 89 -1.09 18.05 5.18
CA SER A 89 -1.84 19.27 5.40
C SER A 89 -2.05 19.54 6.89
N PRO A 90 -1.79 20.75 7.39
CA PRO A 90 -2.12 21.10 8.77
C PRO A 90 -3.60 20.83 9.08
N GLY A 91 -3.86 20.16 10.21
CA GLY A 91 -5.20 19.71 10.59
C GLY A 91 -5.56 18.32 10.09
N GLN A 92 -4.79 17.73 9.16
CA GLN A 92 -4.97 16.34 8.74
C GLN A 92 -4.78 15.41 9.94
N ARG A 93 -5.64 14.40 10.07
CA ARG A 93 -5.56 13.39 11.12
C ARG A 93 -4.92 12.13 10.58
N LEU A 94 -3.81 11.73 11.18
CA LEU A 94 -3.10 10.51 10.85
C LEU A 94 -3.32 9.45 11.91
N VAL A 95 -3.48 8.21 11.48
CA VAL A 95 -3.51 7.04 12.36
C VAL A 95 -2.08 6.61 12.65
N ILE A 96 -1.73 6.55 13.94
CA ILE A 96 -0.41 6.12 14.41
C ILE A 96 -0.42 4.62 14.69
N ARG A 97 -1.44 4.13 15.40
CA ARG A 97 -1.56 2.70 15.78
C ARG A 97 -2.98 2.22 15.79
N PHE A 98 -3.14 0.94 15.44
CA PHE A 98 -4.36 0.17 15.66
C PHE A 98 -4.16 -0.87 16.77
N GLU A 99 -5.26 -1.29 17.39
CA GLU A 99 -5.24 -2.38 18.36
C GLU A 99 -4.79 -3.69 17.72
N GLY A 100 -3.90 -4.42 18.40
CA GLY A 100 -3.42 -5.73 17.93
C GLY A 100 -2.37 -5.68 16.81
N GLN A 101 -1.86 -4.50 16.44
CA GLN A 101 -0.72 -4.42 15.55
C GLN A 101 0.53 -4.97 16.27
N GLY A 102 0.85 -6.25 15.99
CA GLY A 102 2.04 -6.92 16.50
C GLY A 102 3.32 -6.42 15.84
N SER A 103 4.45 -6.74 16.48
CA SER A 103 5.79 -6.51 15.94
C SER A 103 6.25 -7.65 15.01
N ASP A 104 5.44 -8.66 14.77
CA ASP A 104 5.82 -9.83 13.99
C ASP A 104 5.96 -9.44 12.52
N ALA A 105 7.20 -9.53 12.03
CA ALA A 105 7.51 -9.24 10.63
C ALA A 105 7.07 -10.41 9.74
N LEU A 106 5.96 -10.23 9.02
CA LEU A 106 5.64 -11.11 7.90
C LEU A 106 6.51 -10.73 6.70
N SER A 107 7.08 -11.75 6.05
CA SER A 107 7.76 -11.58 4.77
C SER A 107 6.76 -11.71 3.63
N VAL A 108 6.50 -10.62 2.93
CA VAL A 108 5.51 -10.56 1.85
C VAL A 108 6.21 -10.25 0.54
N GLY A 109 6.07 -11.13 -0.46
CA GLY A 109 6.59 -10.93 -1.82
C GLY A 109 5.46 -10.54 -2.77
N GLY A 110 5.63 -9.43 -3.49
CA GLY A 110 4.77 -9.06 -4.62
C GLY A 110 5.46 -9.32 -5.94
N TYR A 111 4.68 -9.63 -7.00
CA TYR A 111 5.18 -9.73 -8.38
C TYR A 111 4.71 -8.52 -9.18
N ALA A 112 5.63 -7.92 -9.94
CA ALA A 112 5.32 -6.81 -10.82
C ALA A 112 5.94 -6.97 -12.20
N TYR A 113 5.20 -6.56 -13.23
CA TYR A 113 5.73 -6.40 -14.58
C TYR A 113 6.24 -4.96 -14.77
N PRO A 114 7.22 -4.70 -15.65
CA PRO A 114 7.75 -3.35 -15.89
C PRO A 114 6.69 -2.31 -16.28
N TYR A 115 5.57 -2.75 -16.86
CA TYR A 115 4.46 -1.89 -17.27
C TYR A 115 3.35 -1.71 -16.22
N ILE A 116 3.58 -2.14 -14.96
CA ILE A 116 2.62 -1.91 -13.87
C ILE A 116 2.36 -0.41 -13.69
N GLY A 117 1.09 -0.05 -13.45
CA GLY A 117 0.73 1.34 -13.14
C GLY A 117 1.45 1.83 -11.89
N ARG A 118 2.08 3.01 -11.97
CA ARG A 118 2.85 3.58 -10.85
C ARG A 118 2.05 3.71 -9.57
N GLU A 119 0.79 4.10 -9.67
CA GLU A 119 -0.10 4.25 -8.52
C GLU A 119 -0.38 2.91 -7.84
N VAL A 120 -0.62 1.85 -8.63
CA VAL A 120 -0.83 0.49 -8.12
C VAL A 120 0.40 0.01 -7.38
N LEU A 121 1.60 0.22 -7.97
CA LEU A 121 2.86 -0.16 -7.34
C LEU A 121 3.06 0.59 -6.01
N ARG A 122 2.90 1.92 -5.99
CA ARG A 122 3.10 2.72 -4.77
C ARG A 122 2.14 2.35 -3.65
N ARG A 123 0.91 1.98 -3.97
CA ARG A 123 -0.06 1.49 -2.96
C ARG A 123 0.36 0.13 -2.37
N ALA A 124 0.98 -0.74 -3.16
CA ALA A 124 1.39 -2.07 -2.73
C ALA A 124 2.72 -2.05 -1.94
N LEU A 125 3.70 -1.23 -2.36
CA LEU A 125 5.06 -1.23 -1.80
C LEU A 125 5.12 -1.17 -0.27
N PRO A 126 4.34 -0.35 0.46
CA PRO A 126 4.42 -0.29 1.93
C PRO A 126 4.14 -1.62 2.64
N PHE A 127 3.51 -2.57 1.95
CA PHE A 127 3.12 -3.88 2.50
C PHE A 127 4.03 -5.02 2.05
N LEU A 128 5.04 -4.72 1.22
CA LEU A 128 5.95 -5.72 0.68
C LEU A 128 7.29 -5.75 1.43
N THR A 129 7.88 -6.95 1.52
CA THR A 129 9.27 -7.16 1.88
C THR A 129 10.13 -7.28 0.62
N TYR A 130 9.59 -7.95 -0.40
CA TYR A 130 10.24 -8.19 -1.68
C TYR A 130 9.36 -7.78 -2.84
N LEU A 131 9.96 -7.13 -3.85
CA LEU A 131 9.34 -6.86 -5.14
C LEU A 131 10.01 -7.76 -6.19
N ASN A 132 9.31 -8.80 -6.62
CA ASN A 132 9.77 -9.71 -7.66
C ASN A 132 9.45 -9.11 -9.03
N ILE A 133 10.48 -8.64 -9.76
CA ILE A 133 10.32 -8.01 -11.07
C ILE A 133 10.34 -9.10 -12.12
N PHE A 134 9.22 -9.27 -12.84
CA PHE A 134 8.98 -10.36 -13.78
C PHE A 134 9.02 -9.87 -15.23
N SER A 135 9.77 -10.44 -16.14
CA SER A 135 10.84 -11.42 -15.96
C SER A 135 12.00 -11.09 -16.89
N TYR A 136 13.21 -11.34 -16.44
CA TYR A 136 14.39 -11.31 -17.30
C TYR A 136 14.46 -12.59 -18.13
N GLY A 137 14.80 -12.47 -19.41
CA GLY A 137 15.04 -13.58 -20.31
C GLY A 137 16.52 -13.77 -20.61
N PHE A 138 16.84 -14.88 -21.28
CA PHE A 138 18.17 -15.12 -21.84
C PHE A 138 18.05 -15.36 -23.34
N THR A 139 19.03 -14.85 -24.09
CA THR A 139 19.22 -15.23 -25.49
C THR A 139 19.78 -16.64 -25.56
N GLU A 140 19.72 -17.26 -26.75
CA GLU A 140 20.35 -18.56 -27.01
C GLU A 140 21.85 -18.59 -26.74
N THR A 141 22.50 -17.43 -26.74
CA THR A 141 23.93 -17.26 -26.42
C THR A 141 24.18 -16.99 -24.94
N GLY A 142 23.13 -17.03 -24.06
CA GLY A 142 23.23 -16.82 -22.64
C GLY A 142 23.34 -15.37 -22.21
N GLN A 143 23.08 -14.40 -23.10
CA GLN A 143 23.05 -12.99 -22.76
C GLN A 143 21.71 -12.63 -22.13
N LEU A 144 21.76 -11.81 -21.06
CA LEU A 144 20.58 -11.32 -20.39
C LEU A 144 19.81 -10.34 -21.29
N THR A 145 18.49 -10.53 -21.39
CA THR A 145 17.60 -9.55 -22.02
C THR A 145 17.22 -8.51 -20.95
N ALA A 146 17.63 -7.25 -21.18
CA ALA A 146 17.34 -6.18 -20.26
C ALA A 146 15.83 -5.87 -20.19
N LEU A 147 15.37 -5.48 -19.01
CA LEU A 147 14.05 -4.92 -18.77
C LEU A 147 14.16 -3.41 -18.53
N ASP A 148 13.10 -2.69 -18.82
CA ASP A 148 12.93 -1.30 -18.42
C ASP A 148 12.33 -1.24 -17.01
N ASP A 149 13.16 -1.52 -15.99
CA ASP A 149 12.75 -1.70 -14.61
C ASP A 149 13.40 -0.72 -13.62
N GLU A 150 14.21 0.22 -14.10
CA GLU A 150 14.91 1.21 -13.27
C GLU A 150 13.95 1.95 -12.33
N GLU A 151 12.77 2.31 -12.84
CA GLU A 151 11.75 3.01 -12.07
C GLU A 151 11.15 2.13 -10.97
N LEU A 152 10.92 0.84 -11.23
CA LEU A 152 10.42 -0.10 -10.24
C LEU A 152 11.42 -0.30 -9.10
N ILE A 153 12.70 -0.46 -9.47
CA ILE A 153 13.80 -0.62 -8.53
C ILE A 153 13.92 0.63 -7.66
N ARG A 154 13.87 1.82 -8.27
CA ARG A 154 13.95 3.09 -7.54
C ARG A 154 12.82 3.22 -6.53
N GLN A 155 11.57 2.96 -6.95
CA GLN A 155 10.41 3.02 -6.06
C GLN A 155 10.49 1.97 -4.94
N ALA A 156 10.94 0.75 -5.24
CA ALA A 156 11.15 -0.27 -4.22
C ALA A 156 12.11 0.21 -3.12
N TYR A 157 13.24 0.80 -3.50
CA TYR A 157 14.19 1.34 -2.51
C TYR A 157 13.62 2.52 -1.71
N GLU A 158 12.81 3.40 -2.32
CA GLU A 158 12.12 4.49 -1.59
C GLU A 158 11.27 3.95 -0.42
N PHE A 159 10.65 2.79 -0.61
CA PHE A 159 9.82 2.13 0.40
C PHE A 159 10.55 1.05 1.22
N GLN A 160 11.89 0.95 1.09
CA GLN A 160 12.72 -0.06 1.77
C GLN A 160 12.33 -1.50 1.43
N VAL A 161 11.79 -1.72 0.24
CA VAL A 161 11.45 -3.04 -0.31
C VAL A 161 12.64 -3.56 -1.12
N ALA A 162 13.01 -4.83 -0.93
CA ALA A 162 14.10 -5.43 -1.67
C ALA A 162 13.64 -5.85 -3.08
N PRO A 163 14.18 -5.25 -4.16
CA PRO A 163 13.88 -5.72 -5.52
C PRO A 163 14.58 -7.06 -5.77
N VAL A 164 13.84 -7.98 -6.38
CA VAL A 164 14.31 -9.35 -6.70
C VAL A 164 14.14 -9.58 -8.19
N LEU A 165 15.21 -10.01 -8.83
CA LEU A 165 15.22 -10.37 -10.24
C LEU A 165 14.61 -11.76 -10.44
N VAL A 166 13.59 -11.86 -11.28
CA VAL A 166 12.98 -13.13 -11.65
C VAL A 166 13.42 -13.52 -13.06
N PHE A 167 14.06 -14.65 -13.20
CA PHE A 167 14.45 -15.19 -14.48
C PHE A 167 13.43 -16.22 -14.96
N SER A 168 13.00 -16.09 -16.22
CA SER A 168 12.14 -17.09 -16.85
C SER A 168 12.76 -17.57 -18.14
N GLY A 169 12.76 -18.89 -18.37
CA GLY A 169 13.22 -19.53 -19.60
C GLY A 169 12.18 -19.46 -20.74
N ILE A 170 11.40 -18.38 -20.82
CA ILE A 170 10.45 -18.19 -21.91
C ILE A 170 11.21 -17.63 -23.10
N GLY A 171 11.61 -18.50 -24.02
CA GLY A 171 12.00 -18.12 -25.37
C GLY A 171 10.81 -17.52 -26.12
N SER A 172 11.07 -16.84 -27.22
CA SER A 172 10.08 -16.14 -28.06
C SER A 172 8.93 -17.06 -28.50
N GLY A 173 7.94 -17.27 -27.66
CA GLY A 173 6.62 -17.74 -28.03
C GLY A 173 6.10 -19.04 -27.44
N ASN A 174 6.89 -19.90 -26.78
CA ASN A 174 6.36 -21.12 -26.15
C ASN A 174 7.14 -21.50 -24.87
N PHE A 175 6.44 -22.09 -23.92
CA PHE A 175 7.02 -22.79 -22.79
C PHE A 175 7.73 -24.06 -23.34
N GLU A 176 9.05 -24.02 -23.48
CA GLU A 176 9.84 -25.24 -23.68
C GLU A 176 10.36 -25.70 -22.32
N VAL A 177 9.76 -26.78 -21.80
CA VAL A 177 10.31 -27.54 -20.69
C VAL A 177 11.33 -28.49 -21.27
N SER A 178 12.60 -28.20 -21.07
CA SER A 178 13.70 -29.15 -21.34
C SER A 178 13.91 -30.08 -20.16
#